data_ff726206425175a24ff22202967b1fd0
#
_entry.id   ff726206425175a24ff22202967b1fd0
#
_cell.length_a   1.000
_cell.length_b   1.000
_cell.length_c   1.000
_cell.angle_alpha   90.00
_cell.angle_beta   90.00
_cell.angle_gamma   90.00
#
_symmetry.space_group_name_H-M   'P 1'
#
loop_
_entity.id
_entity.type
_entity.pdbx_description
1 polymer ?
#
loop_
_entity_poly.entity_id
_entity_poly.type
_entity_poly.pdbx_seq_one_letter_code
_entity_poly.pdbx_strand_id
1 'polypeptide(L)'
;DNVKVTQFEGPTLEHLGLLKFDFLGLRNLTVIQQTEKCEQQIDPAFSVDNIPYNDKAVFECISQGKCAGIFQLESGGMKNFMKELKPDCLEDLIAGISLYRPGPMDFIPQYIKGKENAGNITYECPQLEPILEPTYGCMVYQEQVMQIVRDLAGYSWGGSDNVRRAMAKKKLDVMEQERQNFVYGNEANGVPGCIKNGISEQTANKIYDEMKDFAKYAFNKSHAACYAVVAYQTAYLKVHFPVQYMAWLISSVTDKTSKVAEYILAAREMGISILPVDVNKSVAEFGVEGKNIRFGFNAVKSMGRPTITAIIEERTNNGDFHSMQDFITRMAGVINKRTVEHLILAGAFDTFGNTRRGMMNVYERMIDSAVKQNKDAISGQMSLFDFVSEEDKQSLEMKVPDIQEFEKEDLLEREKEVLGVYVTGHPLDEYTGMWEKHISARSTDFLIDEETGQAKLMNGSKQTIGGLISNIKVITTGSGQQMAYLTIEDFVGSVEVIMFARNYQKYKRLFDTTNKVFVTGRIQADADKPARLTADSVVSFDSVPRRLWLRFDSLAEYETCLLYTSPSPRDPK
;
A
#
# COMPACT_ATOMS: atom_id res chain seq x y z
N ASP A 1 -1.11 2.84 31.96
CA ASP A 1 -2.31 3.35 31.26
C ASP A 1 -3.51 3.18 32.16
N ASN A 2 -4.17 4.30 32.53
CA ASN A 2 -5.36 4.32 33.39
C ASN A 2 -6.66 4.13 32.57
N VAL A 3 -6.67 3.22 31.60
CA VAL A 3 -7.87 2.91 30.82
C VAL A 3 -8.75 1.96 31.63
N LYS A 4 -9.99 2.37 31.90
CA LYS A 4 -10.98 1.51 32.55
C LYS A 4 -11.48 0.49 31.55
N VAL A 5 -11.39 -0.79 31.90
CA VAL A 5 -11.85 -1.91 31.09
C VAL A 5 -12.99 -2.62 31.82
N THR A 6 -14.03 -3.03 31.08
CA THR A 6 -15.13 -3.80 31.64
C THR A 6 -14.72 -5.24 31.88
N GLN A 7 -15.26 -5.87 32.95
CA GLN A 7 -15.03 -7.30 33.23
C GLN A 7 -15.95 -8.21 32.40
N PHE A 8 -17.08 -7.68 31.92
CA PHE A 8 -18.04 -8.41 31.10
C PHE A 8 -17.81 -8.15 29.62
N GLU A 9 -18.08 -9.13 28.78
CA GLU A 9 -18.05 -9.01 27.33
C GLU A 9 -19.23 -8.18 26.79
N GLY A 10 -19.08 -7.64 25.57
CA GLY A 10 -20.03 -6.71 24.94
C GLY A 10 -21.50 -7.17 24.99
N PRO A 11 -21.84 -8.40 24.55
CA PRO A 11 -23.24 -8.88 24.57
C PRO A 11 -23.87 -8.86 25.96
N THR A 12 -23.11 -9.21 27.01
CA THR A 12 -23.59 -9.14 28.40
C THR A 12 -23.87 -7.72 28.86
N LEU A 13 -23.03 -6.76 28.43
CA LEU A 13 -23.22 -5.32 28.73
C LEU A 13 -24.47 -4.77 28.04
N GLU A 14 -24.73 -5.17 26.81
CA GLU A 14 -25.96 -4.80 26.09
C GLU A 14 -27.22 -5.33 26.79
N HIS A 15 -27.20 -6.57 27.30
CA HIS A 15 -28.28 -7.12 28.13
C HIS A 15 -28.50 -6.36 29.44
N LEU A 16 -27.43 -5.74 29.99
CA LEU A 16 -27.51 -4.87 31.15
C LEU A 16 -27.98 -3.44 30.82
N GLY A 17 -28.32 -3.17 29.55
CA GLY A 17 -28.81 -1.85 29.10
C GLY A 17 -27.72 -0.84 28.82
N LEU A 18 -26.46 -1.25 28.74
CA LEU A 18 -25.36 -0.37 28.33
C LEU A 18 -25.27 -0.32 26.80
N LEU A 19 -24.91 0.85 26.29
CA LEU A 19 -24.73 1.05 24.85
C LEU A 19 -23.27 0.82 24.47
N LYS A 20 -23.05 0.08 23.38
CA LYS A 20 -21.75 -0.07 22.73
C LYS A 20 -21.62 0.96 21.62
N PHE A 21 -20.54 1.74 21.66
CA PHE A 21 -20.17 2.68 20.62
C PHE A 21 -18.87 2.21 19.97
N ASP A 22 -18.89 2.02 18.66
CA ASP A 22 -17.72 1.71 17.87
C ASP A 22 -17.25 3.01 17.18
N PHE A 23 -16.08 3.52 17.59
CA PHE A 23 -15.46 4.68 16.96
C PHE A 23 -14.59 4.22 15.81
N LEU A 24 -15.10 4.36 14.59
CA LEU A 24 -14.43 3.95 13.36
C LEU A 24 -13.96 5.19 12.59
N GLY A 25 -12.74 5.14 12.10
CA GLY A 25 -12.16 6.21 11.29
C GLY A 25 -11.50 5.65 10.03
N LEU A 26 -11.42 6.49 9.00
CA LEU A 26 -10.71 6.19 7.77
C LEU A 26 -9.48 7.10 7.67
N ARG A 27 -8.28 6.51 7.70
CA ARG A 27 -7.00 7.21 7.55
C ARG A 27 -6.95 8.02 6.24
N ASN A 28 -7.54 7.49 5.17
CA ASN A 28 -7.59 8.13 3.87
C ASN A 28 -8.31 9.49 3.87
N LEU A 29 -9.27 9.70 4.75
CA LEU A 29 -9.93 11.02 4.88
C LEU A 29 -8.95 12.10 5.39
N THR A 30 -8.03 11.72 6.28
CA THR A 30 -6.96 12.62 6.72
C THR A 30 -5.99 12.92 5.57
N VAL A 31 -5.64 11.90 4.77
CA VAL A 31 -4.78 12.10 3.58
C VAL A 31 -5.44 13.07 2.59
N ILE A 32 -6.73 12.88 2.29
CA ILE A 32 -7.51 13.77 1.42
C ILE A 32 -7.49 15.19 1.98
N GLN A 33 -7.86 15.39 3.24
CA GLN A 33 -7.91 16.71 3.89
C GLN A 33 -6.54 17.41 3.87
N GLN A 34 -5.46 16.71 4.16
CA GLN A 34 -4.13 17.32 4.19
C GLN A 34 -3.63 17.64 2.78
N THR A 35 -3.93 16.80 1.79
CA THR A 35 -3.62 17.09 0.38
C THR A 35 -4.40 18.33 -0.09
N GLU A 36 -5.69 18.41 0.21
CA GLU A 36 -6.53 19.59 -0.07
C GLU A 36 -5.94 20.86 0.54
N LYS A 37 -5.52 20.83 1.82
CA LYS A 37 -4.88 21.98 2.48
C LYS A 37 -3.57 22.40 1.80
N CYS A 38 -2.79 21.47 1.27
CA CYS A 38 -1.59 21.80 0.50
C CYS A 38 -1.95 22.52 -0.79
N GLU A 39 -2.98 22.05 -1.51
CA GLU A 39 -3.43 22.71 -2.74
C GLU A 39 -4.07 24.06 -2.48
N GLN A 40 -4.79 24.25 -1.38
CA GLN A 40 -5.36 25.53 -0.98
C GLN A 40 -4.33 26.61 -0.68
N GLN A 41 -3.06 26.25 -0.45
CA GLN A 41 -1.96 27.23 -0.38
C GLN A 41 -1.61 27.81 -1.77
N ILE A 42 -1.92 27.08 -2.83
CA ILE A 42 -1.65 27.47 -4.24
C ILE A 42 -2.92 28.03 -4.86
N ASP A 43 -4.03 27.31 -4.74
CA ASP A 43 -5.38 27.68 -5.18
C ASP A 43 -6.36 27.65 -4.01
N PRO A 44 -6.61 28.78 -3.32
CA PRO A 44 -7.51 28.85 -2.17
C PRO A 44 -8.97 28.44 -2.46
N ALA A 45 -9.37 28.38 -3.74
CA ALA A 45 -10.71 27.97 -4.14
C ALA A 45 -10.84 26.45 -4.36
N PHE A 46 -9.74 25.70 -4.33
CA PHE A 46 -9.77 24.25 -4.52
C PHE A 46 -10.51 23.57 -3.37
N SER A 47 -11.45 22.70 -3.74
CA SER A 47 -12.11 21.79 -2.78
C SER A 47 -12.37 20.43 -3.41
N VAL A 48 -12.06 19.39 -2.67
CA VAL A 48 -12.32 18.00 -3.05
C VAL A 48 -13.81 17.73 -3.20
N ASP A 49 -14.68 18.49 -2.56
CA ASP A 49 -16.14 18.36 -2.69
C ASP A 49 -16.65 18.85 -4.07
N ASN A 50 -15.86 19.66 -4.77
CA ASN A 50 -16.22 20.25 -6.06
C ASN A 50 -15.57 19.57 -7.27
N ILE A 51 -14.85 18.45 -7.09
CA ILE A 51 -14.22 17.74 -8.20
C ILE A 51 -15.24 17.07 -9.12
N PRO A 52 -15.00 17.01 -10.44
CA PRO A 52 -15.87 16.31 -11.37
C PRO A 52 -15.69 14.79 -11.23
N TYR A 53 -16.80 14.03 -11.16
CA TYR A 53 -16.78 12.56 -11.09
C TYR A 53 -16.75 11.86 -12.46
N ASN A 54 -16.33 12.55 -13.51
CA ASN A 54 -16.24 12.04 -14.88
C ASN A 54 -14.88 12.31 -15.53
N ASP A 55 -13.83 12.51 -14.75
CA ASP A 55 -12.48 12.77 -15.25
C ASP A 55 -11.88 11.50 -15.88
N LYS A 56 -11.60 11.59 -17.19
CA LYS A 56 -11.06 10.47 -17.98
C LYS A 56 -9.70 10.00 -17.53
N ALA A 57 -8.82 10.93 -17.09
CA ALA A 57 -7.48 10.57 -16.64
C ALA A 57 -7.51 9.73 -15.35
N VAL A 58 -8.49 10.02 -14.47
CA VAL A 58 -8.72 9.24 -13.25
C VAL A 58 -9.14 7.82 -13.58
N PHE A 59 -10.15 7.65 -14.44
CA PHE A 59 -10.60 6.32 -14.84
C PHE A 59 -9.54 5.56 -15.64
N GLU A 60 -8.76 6.24 -16.47
CA GLU A 60 -7.64 5.62 -17.18
C GLU A 60 -6.56 5.10 -16.21
N CYS A 61 -6.21 5.88 -15.20
CA CYS A 61 -5.28 5.47 -14.15
C CYS A 61 -5.75 4.18 -13.46
N ILE A 62 -7.04 4.11 -13.08
CA ILE A 62 -7.66 2.95 -12.44
C ILE A 62 -7.68 1.76 -13.41
N SER A 63 -8.09 1.96 -14.66
CA SER A 63 -8.18 0.92 -15.70
C SER A 63 -6.81 0.33 -16.09
N GLN A 64 -5.74 1.10 -15.93
CA GLN A 64 -4.36 0.61 -16.08
C GLN A 64 -3.88 -0.18 -14.85
N GLY A 65 -4.66 -0.26 -13.77
CA GLY A 65 -4.29 -0.91 -12.52
C GLY A 65 -3.24 -0.15 -11.71
N LYS A 66 -3.03 1.15 -11.98
CA LYS A 66 -2.14 2.04 -11.22
C LYS A 66 -2.78 2.46 -9.89
N CYS A 67 -3.32 1.48 -9.16
CA CYS A 67 -4.16 1.69 -7.99
C CYS A 67 -3.40 1.71 -6.65
N ALA A 68 -2.06 1.68 -6.64
CA ALA A 68 -1.30 1.81 -5.38
C ALA A 68 -1.70 3.11 -4.65
N GLY A 69 -2.11 2.97 -3.40
CA GLY A 69 -2.58 4.09 -2.57
C GLY A 69 -3.96 4.63 -2.91
N ILE A 70 -4.71 4.05 -3.85
CA ILE A 70 -6.11 4.41 -4.08
C ILE A 70 -6.99 3.58 -3.13
N PHE A 71 -7.78 4.27 -2.32
CA PHE A 71 -8.66 3.64 -1.34
C PHE A 71 -9.49 2.51 -1.94
N GLN A 72 -9.57 1.38 -1.27
CA GLN A 72 -10.28 0.14 -1.68
C GLN A 72 -9.76 -0.55 -2.96
N LEU A 73 -8.90 0.09 -3.78
CA LEU A 73 -8.51 -0.46 -5.07
C LEU A 73 -7.06 -0.99 -5.11
N GLU A 74 -6.32 -0.94 -4.01
CA GLU A 74 -4.87 -1.22 -4.02
C GLU A 74 -4.48 -2.69 -3.90
N SER A 75 -5.39 -3.62 -3.55
CA SER A 75 -5.05 -5.03 -3.47
C SER A 75 -4.73 -5.62 -4.85
N GLY A 76 -3.85 -6.62 -4.91
CA GLY A 76 -3.43 -7.24 -6.18
C GLY A 76 -4.60 -7.76 -7.02
N GLY A 77 -5.56 -8.43 -6.37
CA GLY A 77 -6.74 -8.93 -7.04
C GLY A 77 -7.67 -7.81 -7.53
N MET A 78 -7.86 -6.76 -6.72
CA MET A 78 -8.66 -5.61 -7.12
C MET A 78 -8.01 -4.84 -8.29
N LYS A 79 -6.68 -4.67 -8.29
CA LYS A 79 -5.94 -4.09 -9.43
C LYS A 79 -6.18 -4.86 -10.73
N ASN A 80 -6.16 -6.20 -10.67
CA ASN A 80 -6.42 -7.03 -11.84
C ASN A 80 -7.88 -6.91 -12.28
N PHE A 81 -8.80 -6.93 -11.34
CA PHE A 81 -10.22 -6.73 -11.64
C PHE A 81 -10.49 -5.36 -12.29
N MET A 82 -9.89 -4.28 -11.80
CA MET A 82 -10.04 -2.95 -12.42
C MET A 82 -9.49 -2.91 -13.86
N LYS A 83 -8.41 -3.65 -14.15
CA LYS A 83 -7.90 -3.78 -15.53
C LYS A 83 -8.87 -4.50 -16.48
N GLU A 84 -9.59 -5.48 -15.97
CA GLU A 84 -10.58 -6.23 -16.74
C GLU A 84 -11.89 -5.43 -16.88
N LEU A 85 -12.36 -4.84 -15.79
CA LEU A 85 -13.59 -4.03 -15.75
C LEU A 85 -13.49 -2.77 -16.59
N LYS A 86 -12.30 -2.13 -16.63
CA LYS A 86 -12.06 -0.84 -17.31
C LYS A 86 -13.13 0.20 -16.97
N PRO A 87 -13.25 0.60 -15.70
CA PRO A 87 -14.27 1.53 -15.28
C PRO A 87 -14.13 2.86 -16.04
N ASP A 88 -15.25 3.45 -16.45
CA ASP A 88 -15.34 4.73 -17.15
C ASP A 88 -16.33 5.71 -16.50
N CYS A 89 -17.03 5.27 -15.45
CA CYS A 89 -17.95 6.05 -14.65
C CYS A 89 -17.93 5.64 -13.18
N LEU A 90 -18.51 6.48 -12.31
CA LEU A 90 -18.55 6.22 -10.87
C LEU A 90 -19.39 4.96 -10.54
N GLU A 91 -20.45 4.68 -11.30
CA GLU A 91 -21.30 3.50 -11.11
C GLU A 91 -20.50 2.19 -11.26
N ASP A 92 -19.53 2.14 -12.17
CA ASP A 92 -18.64 0.98 -12.30
C ASP A 92 -17.77 0.76 -11.05
N LEU A 93 -17.28 1.84 -10.42
CA LEU A 93 -16.54 1.74 -9.18
C LEU A 93 -17.42 1.26 -8.02
N ILE A 94 -18.67 1.74 -7.95
CA ILE A 94 -19.66 1.31 -6.96
C ILE A 94 -19.94 -0.19 -7.14
N ALA A 95 -20.17 -0.64 -8.37
CA ALA A 95 -20.39 -2.05 -8.67
C ALA A 95 -19.12 -2.88 -8.40
N GLY A 96 -17.95 -2.39 -8.78
CA GLY A 96 -16.68 -3.05 -8.55
C GLY A 96 -16.40 -3.32 -7.08
N ILE A 97 -16.58 -2.33 -6.22
CA ILE A 97 -16.44 -2.46 -4.77
C ILE A 97 -17.47 -3.45 -4.20
N SER A 98 -18.68 -3.48 -4.77
CA SER A 98 -19.74 -4.38 -4.32
C SER A 98 -19.51 -5.84 -4.71
N LEU A 99 -18.91 -6.07 -5.88
CA LEU A 99 -18.71 -7.40 -6.44
C LEU A 99 -17.41 -8.07 -5.95
N TYR A 100 -16.36 -7.29 -5.66
CA TYR A 100 -15.05 -7.85 -5.30
C TYR A 100 -15.01 -8.29 -3.83
N ARG A 101 -15.65 -9.42 -3.53
CA ARG A 101 -15.64 -10.08 -2.22
C ARG A 101 -16.12 -11.52 -2.37
N PRO A 102 -15.78 -12.42 -1.40
CA PRO A 102 -16.17 -13.83 -1.47
C PRO A 102 -17.69 -14.01 -1.66
N GLY A 103 -18.07 -14.76 -2.69
CA GLY A 103 -19.45 -15.00 -3.11
C GLY A 103 -19.83 -14.16 -4.34
N PRO A 104 -19.98 -12.82 -4.26
CA PRO A 104 -20.33 -12.00 -5.42
C PRO A 104 -19.27 -12.00 -6.54
N MET A 105 -18.01 -12.33 -6.25
CA MET A 105 -16.95 -12.43 -7.27
C MET A 105 -17.30 -13.37 -8.42
N ASP A 106 -18.14 -14.38 -8.19
CA ASP A 106 -18.58 -15.32 -9.22
C ASP A 106 -19.42 -14.63 -10.32
N PHE A 107 -20.01 -13.47 -10.02
CA PHE A 107 -20.80 -12.67 -10.97
C PHE A 107 -19.98 -11.65 -11.76
N ILE A 108 -18.70 -11.44 -11.45
CA ILE A 108 -17.82 -10.49 -12.15
C ILE A 108 -17.74 -10.77 -13.65
N PRO A 109 -17.58 -12.02 -14.14
CA PRO A 109 -17.53 -12.29 -15.58
C PRO A 109 -18.83 -11.92 -16.29
N GLN A 110 -19.98 -12.12 -15.65
CA GLN A 110 -21.28 -11.74 -16.19
C GLN A 110 -21.41 -10.22 -16.28
N TYR A 111 -20.99 -9.49 -15.25
CA TYR A 111 -21.01 -8.02 -15.22
C TYR A 111 -20.13 -7.41 -16.32
N ILE A 112 -18.89 -7.89 -16.48
CA ILE A 112 -17.97 -7.43 -17.53
C ILE A 112 -18.56 -7.69 -18.92
N LYS A 113 -19.07 -8.91 -19.16
CA LYS A 113 -19.72 -9.26 -20.42
C LYS A 113 -20.95 -8.38 -20.71
N GLY A 114 -21.74 -8.09 -19.68
CA GLY A 114 -22.88 -7.16 -19.78
C GLY A 114 -22.43 -5.75 -20.16
N LYS A 115 -21.37 -5.24 -19.52
CA LYS A 115 -20.79 -3.93 -19.85
C LYS A 115 -20.28 -3.87 -21.29
N GLU A 116 -19.56 -4.89 -21.75
CA GLU A 116 -19.05 -4.97 -23.13
C GLU A 116 -20.19 -5.01 -24.18
N ASN A 117 -21.39 -5.51 -23.81
CA ASN A 117 -22.53 -5.67 -24.69
C ASN A 117 -23.74 -4.85 -24.24
N ALA A 118 -23.54 -3.70 -23.63
CA ALA A 118 -24.59 -2.89 -23.01
C ALA A 118 -25.79 -2.60 -23.92
N GLY A 119 -25.59 -2.46 -25.25
CA GLY A 119 -26.64 -2.24 -26.22
C GLY A 119 -27.48 -3.47 -26.59
N ASN A 120 -27.12 -4.67 -26.13
CA ASN A 120 -27.76 -5.94 -26.52
C ASN A 120 -28.20 -6.78 -25.34
N ILE A 121 -28.44 -6.17 -24.17
CA ILE A 121 -28.89 -6.88 -22.97
C ILE A 121 -30.35 -7.28 -23.14
N THR A 122 -30.63 -8.55 -22.86
CA THR A 122 -31.99 -9.09 -22.86
C THR A 122 -32.50 -9.25 -21.43
N TYR A 123 -33.62 -8.65 -21.12
CA TYR A 123 -34.27 -8.74 -19.80
C TYR A 123 -35.41 -9.75 -19.83
N GLU A 124 -35.66 -10.46 -18.72
CA GLU A 124 -36.75 -11.45 -18.61
C GLU A 124 -38.15 -10.82 -18.76
N CYS A 125 -38.27 -9.54 -18.42
CA CYS A 125 -39.46 -8.73 -18.71
C CYS A 125 -39.06 -7.24 -18.80
N PRO A 126 -39.85 -6.40 -19.49
CA PRO A 126 -39.55 -4.97 -19.70
C PRO A 126 -39.40 -4.18 -18.37
N GLN A 127 -40.08 -4.60 -17.33
CA GLN A 127 -40.05 -3.94 -16.02
C GLN A 127 -38.67 -4.06 -15.30
N LEU A 128 -37.86 -5.04 -15.69
CA LEU A 128 -36.51 -5.22 -15.14
C LEU A 128 -35.48 -4.25 -15.73
N GLU A 129 -35.70 -3.80 -16.96
CA GLU A 129 -34.75 -2.91 -17.67
C GLU A 129 -34.37 -1.69 -16.85
N PRO A 130 -35.30 -0.81 -16.37
CA PRO A 130 -34.91 0.38 -15.62
C PRO A 130 -34.23 0.10 -14.28
N ILE A 131 -34.38 -1.12 -13.74
CA ILE A 131 -33.77 -1.54 -12.47
C ILE A 131 -32.35 -2.07 -12.68
N LEU A 132 -32.13 -2.82 -13.76
CA LEU A 132 -30.88 -3.55 -14.01
C LEU A 132 -30.01 -2.90 -15.10
N GLU A 133 -30.51 -1.95 -15.87
CA GLU A 133 -29.72 -1.20 -16.86
C GLU A 133 -28.44 -0.58 -16.27
N PRO A 134 -28.48 0.08 -15.09
CA PRO A 134 -27.29 0.69 -14.49
C PRO A 134 -26.20 -0.33 -14.08
N THR A 135 -26.54 -1.61 -14.04
CA THR A 135 -25.65 -2.72 -13.69
C THR A 135 -25.54 -3.75 -14.80
N TYR A 136 -25.79 -3.34 -16.04
CA TYR A 136 -25.65 -4.15 -17.25
C TYR A 136 -26.39 -5.48 -17.18
N GLY A 137 -27.63 -5.47 -16.67
CA GLY A 137 -28.49 -6.65 -16.53
C GLY A 137 -28.18 -7.55 -15.33
N CYS A 138 -27.23 -7.19 -14.49
CA CYS A 138 -26.86 -7.95 -13.31
C CYS A 138 -27.53 -7.40 -12.05
N MET A 139 -27.99 -8.29 -11.16
CA MET A 139 -28.31 -7.90 -9.79
C MET A 139 -27.00 -7.71 -9.00
N VAL A 140 -26.81 -6.56 -8.35
CA VAL A 140 -25.63 -6.22 -7.55
C VAL A 140 -26.04 -5.74 -6.15
N TYR A 141 -27.13 -4.99 -6.07
CA TYR A 141 -27.50 -4.26 -4.88
C TYR A 141 -28.76 -4.81 -4.18
N GLN A 142 -28.81 -4.68 -2.86
CA GLN A 142 -30.00 -4.96 -2.05
C GLN A 142 -31.20 -4.14 -2.50
N GLU A 143 -30.95 -2.91 -2.86
CA GLU A 143 -31.95 -1.96 -3.37
C GLU A 143 -32.60 -2.46 -4.66
N GLN A 144 -31.84 -3.10 -5.55
CA GLN A 144 -32.42 -3.69 -6.77
C GLN A 144 -33.37 -4.85 -6.44
N VAL A 145 -33.00 -5.72 -5.51
CA VAL A 145 -33.90 -6.81 -5.04
C VAL A 145 -35.22 -6.22 -4.50
N MET A 146 -35.11 -5.15 -3.69
CA MET A 146 -36.29 -4.47 -3.14
C MET A 146 -37.13 -3.81 -4.24
N GLN A 147 -36.50 -3.17 -5.25
CA GLN A 147 -37.19 -2.56 -6.38
C GLN A 147 -37.90 -3.61 -7.24
N ILE A 148 -37.25 -4.73 -7.53
CA ILE A 148 -37.86 -5.86 -8.28
C ILE A 148 -39.12 -6.35 -7.56
N VAL A 149 -39.04 -6.60 -6.26
CA VAL A 149 -40.20 -7.06 -5.47
C VAL A 149 -41.32 -6.03 -5.47
N ARG A 150 -40.98 -4.75 -5.32
CA ARG A 150 -41.96 -3.65 -5.35
C ARG A 150 -42.58 -3.46 -6.73
N ASP A 151 -41.77 -3.31 -7.78
CA ASP A 151 -42.21 -2.84 -9.06
C ASP A 151 -42.88 -3.97 -9.91
N LEU A 152 -42.44 -5.22 -9.72
CA LEU A 152 -43.01 -6.35 -10.42
C LEU A 152 -44.27 -6.93 -9.72
N ALA A 153 -44.21 -7.06 -8.38
CA ALA A 153 -45.28 -7.70 -7.63
C ALA A 153 -46.16 -6.74 -6.82
N GLY A 154 -45.81 -5.44 -6.77
CA GLY A 154 -46.62 -4.41 -6.12
C GLY A 154 -46.53 -4.35 -4.61
N TYR A 155 -45.39 -4.77 -4.03
CA TYR A 155 -45.11 -4.61 -2.59
C TYR A 155 -44.89 -3.16 -2.20
N SER A 156 -45.17 -2.84 -0.95
CA SER A 156 -44.66 -1.60 -0.32
C SER A 156 -43.14 -1.71 -0.10
N TRP A 157 -42.47 -0.57 0.11
CA TRP A 157 -41.04 -0.57 0.47
C TRP A 157 -40.72 -1.39 1.71
N GLY A 158 -41.54 -1.28 2.77
CA GLY A 158 -41.38 -2.08 3.98
C GLY A 158 -41.59 -3.58 3.75
N GLY A 159 -42.58 -3.94 2.89
CA GLY A 159 -42.81 -5.33 2.48
C GLY A 159 -41.63 -5.88 1.68
N SER A 160 -41.09 -5.13 0.72
CA SER A 160 -39.94 -5.57 -0.07
C SER A 160 -38.68 -5.75 0.77
N ASP A 161 -38.45 -4.92 1.79
CA ASP A 161 -37.34 -5.11 2.73
C ASP A 161 -37.50 -6.39 3.57
N ASN A 162 -38.73 -6.72 3.99
CA ASN A 162 -38.99 -7.99 4.69
C ASN A 162 -38.67 -9.20 3.81
N VAL A 163 -39.05 -9.19 2.53
CA VAL A 163 -38.71 -10.24 1.56
C VAL A 163 -37.19 -10.37 1.42
N ARG A 164 -36.49 -9.27 1.20
CA ARG A 164 -35.01 -9.23 1.12
C ARG A 164 -34.36 -9.83 2.38
N ARG A 165 -34.82 -9.43 3.56
CA ARG A 165 -34.30 -9.95 4.84
C ARG A 165 -34.57 -11.44 5.02
N ALA A 166 -35.72 -11.93 4.59
CA ALA A 166 -36.07 -13.36 4.64
C ALA A 166 -35.11 -14.18 3.77
N MET A 167 -34.86 -13.72 2.54
CA MET A 167 -33.90 -14.32 1.61
C MET A 167 -32.47 -14.33 2.19
N ALA A 168 -31.98 -13.20 2.70
CA ALA A 168 -30.64 -13.09 3.29
C ALA A 168 -30.45 -14.00 4.52
N LYS A 169 -31.48 -14.17 5.36
CA LYS A 169 -31.45 -15.03 6.56
C LYS A 169 -31.78 -16.49 6.29
N LYS A 170 -32.02 -16.87 5.01
CA LYS A 170 -32.35 -18.26 4.59
C LYS A 170 -33.54 -18.88 5.35
N LYS A 171 -34.57 -18.09 5.65
CA LYS A 171 -35.78 -18.56 6.27
C LYS A 171 -36.68 -19.26 5.25
N LEU A 172 -36.45 -20.55 5.03
CA LEU A 172 -37.06 -21.32 3.93
C LEU A 172 -38.60 -21.23 3.89
N ASP A 173 -39.25 -21.39 5.04
CA ASP A 173 -40.71 -21.31 5.13
C ASP A 173 -41.26 -19.93 4.71
N VAL A 174 -40.59 -18.87 5.16
CA VAL A 174 -40.96 -17.51 4.80
C VAL A 174 -40.67 -17.24 3.31
N MET A 175 -39.56 -17.77 2.80
CA MET A 175 -39.18 -17.58 1.39
C MET A 175 -40.17 -18.27 0.44
N GLU A 176 -40.68 -19.45 0.79
CA GLU A 176 -41.68 -20.14 -0.05
C GLU A 176 -43.02 -19.40 -0.01
N GLN A 177 -43.44 -18.92 1.16
CA GLN A 177 -44.63 -18.10 1.30
C GLN A 177 -44.50 -16.80 0.48
N GLU A 178 -43.34 -16.13 0.54
CA GLU A 178 -43.12 -14.92 -0.20
C GLU A 178 -42.98 -15.15 -1.72
N ARG A 179 -42.55 -16.35 -2.16
CA ARG A 179 -42.63 -16.76 -3.57
C ARG A 179 -44.09 -16.76 -4.05
N GLN A 180 -45.00 -17.37 -3.29
CA GLN A 180 -46.40 -17.40 -3.62
C GLN A 180 -47.00 -15.98 -3.69
N ASN A 181 -46.67 -15.15 -2.69
CA ASN A 181 -47.10 -13.76 -2.66
C ASN A 181 -46.55 -12.97 -3.84
N PHE A 182 -45.29 -13.15 -4.21
CA PHE A 182 -44.62 -12.48 -5.32
C PHE A 182 -45.25 -12.86 -6.67
N VAL A 183 -45.49 -14.15 -6.89
CA VAL A 183 -46.00 -14.66 -8.16
C VAL A 183 -47.50 -14.39 -8.29
N TYR A 184 -48.31 -14.83 -7.31
CA TYR A 184 -49.78 -14.88 -7.39
C TYR A 184 -50.45 -13.72 -6.65
N GLY A 185 -49.75 -13.03 -5.77
CA GLY A 185 -50.27 -11.97 -4.93
C GLY A 185 -50.78 -12.42 -3.57
N ASN A 186 -51.12 -11.44 -2.74
CA ASN A 186 -51.71 -11.62 -1.42
C ASN A 186 -52.65 -10.45 -1.10
N GLU A 187 -53.92 -10.67 -1.28
CA GLU A 187 -54.96 -9.61 -1.09
C GLU A 187 -55.01 -9.12 0.34
N ALA A 188 -54.79 -9.97 1.34
CA ALA A 188 -54.76 -9.58 2.75
C ALA A 188 -53.65 -8.56 3.08
N ASN A 189 -52.54 -8.62 2.36
CA ASN A 189 -51.39 -7.71 2.50
C ASN A 189 -51.37 -6.61 1.40
N GLY A 190 -52.36 -6.56 0.56
CA GLY A 190 -52.46 -5.59 -0.54
C GLY A 190 -51.40 -5.78 -1.63
N VAL A 191 -50.90 -6.99 -1.83
CA VAL A 191 -49.91 -7.35 -2.84
C VAL A 191 -50.59 -7.90 -4.08
N PRO A 192 -50.54 -7.22 -5.23
CA PRO A 192 -51.16 -7.69 -6.47
C PRO A 192 -50.57 -8.98 -7.03
N GLY A 193 -49.25 -9.15 -6.93
CA GLY A 193 -48.51 -10.23 -7.55
C GLY A 193 -48.13 -9.97 -9.02
N CYS A 194 -47.09 -10.65 -9.48
CA CYS A 194 -46.53 -10.49 -10.82
C CYS A 194 -47.55 -10.82 -11.93
N ILE A 195 -48.35 -11.87 -11.75
CA ILE A 195 -49.34 -12.31 -12.78
C ILE A 195 -50.35 -11.20 -13.01
N LYS A 196 -50.88 -10.57 -11.94
CA LYS A 196 -51.85 -9.47 -12.08
C LYS A 196 -51.21 -8.23 -12.74
N ASN A 197 -49.90 -8.07 -12.62
CA ASN A 197 -49.14 -6.99 -13.26
C ASN A 197 -48.65 -7.36 -14.68
N GLY A 198 -49.14 -8.45 -15.25
CA GLY A 198 -48.92 -8.82 -16.66
C GLY A 198 -47.62 -9.62 -16.90
N ILE A 199 -47.00 -10.17 -15.86
CA ILE A 199 -45.81 -10.99 -15.98
C ILE A 199 -46.22 -12.46 -15.92
N SER A 200 -45.68 -13.30 -16.84
CA SER A 200 -46.01 -14.72 -16.83
C SER A 200 -45.55 -15.43 -15.57
N GLU A 201 -46.27 -16.48 -15.17
CA GLU A 201 -45.88 -17.31 -14.01
C GLU A 201 -44.47 -17.85 -14.14
N GLN A 202 -44.12 -18.34 -15.34
CA GLN A 202 -42.79 -18.88 -15.61
C GLN A 202 -41.70 -17.81 -15.41
N THR A 203 -41.91 -16.60 -15.98
CA THR A 203 -40.98 -15.47 -15.83
C THR A 203 -40.86 -15.03 -14.37
N ALA A 204 -42.00 -14.90 -13.67
CA ALA A 204 -42.01 -14.49 -12.26
C ALA A 204 -41.24 -15.49 -11.35
N ASN A 205 -41.45 -16.78 -11.56
CA ASN A 205 -40.70 -17.82 -10.80
C ASN A 205 -39.21 -17.77 -11.12
N LYS A 206 -38.82 -17.59 -12.38
CA LYS A 206 -37.41 -17.47 -12.77
C LYS A 206 -36.75 -16.27 -12.10
N ILE A 207 -37.38 -15.10 -12.14
CA ILE A 207 -36.87 -13.89 -11.48
C ILE A 207 -36.75 -14.09 -9.97
N TYR A 208 -37.72 -14.76 -9.35
CA TYR A 208 -37.66 -15.06 -7.91
C TYR A 208 -36.50 -15.98 -7.56
N ASP A 209 -36.21 -17.00 -8.36
CA ASP A 209 -35.08 -17.90 -8.15
C ASP A 209 -33.74 -17.15 -8.29
N GLU A 210 -33.58 -16.29 -9.29
CA GLU A 210 -32.41 -15.44 -9.47
C GLU A 210 -32.23 -14.49 -8.28
N MET A 211 -33.28 -13.83 -7.81
CA MET A 211 -33.24 -12.98 -6.61
C MET A 211 -32.85 -13.77 -5.37
N LYS A 212 -33.41 -14.96 -5.18
CA LYS A 212 -33.12 -15.84 -4.03
C LYS A 212 -31.65 -16.22 -3.98
N ASP A 213 -31.05 -16.55 -5.11
CA ASP A 213 -29.65 -16.95 -5.16
C ASP A 213 -28.72 -15.74 -4.94
N PHE A 214 -29.09 -14.59 -5.47
CA PHE A 214 -28.32 -13.38 -5.35
C PHE A 214 -28.51 -12.67 -4.00
N ALA A 215 -29.68 -12.67 -3.38
CA ALA A 215 -29.98 -11.92 -2.14
C ALA A 215 -29.07 -12.29 -0.94
N LYS A 216 -28.43 -13.45 -1.00
CA LYS A 216 -27.43 -13.89 0.00
C LYS A 216 -26.15 -13.04 -0.07
N TYR A 217 -25.90 -12.44 -1.23
CA TYR A 217 -24.65 -11.75 -1.58
C TYR A 217 -24.87 -10.27 -1.92
N ALA A 218 -26.11 -9.83 -2.02
CA ALA A 218 -26.49 -8.46 -2.37
C ALA A 218 -25.84 -7.43 -1.42
N PHE A 219 -25.26 -6.39 -2.00
CA PHE A 219 -24.57 -5.35 -1.25
C PHE A 219 -25.45 -4.11 -1.08
N ASN A 220 -25.23 -3.36 0.01
CA ASN A 220 -25.90 -2.08 0.19
C ASN A 220 -25.27 -1.04 -0.76
N LYS A 221 -26.06 -0.50 -1.70
CA LYS A 221 -25.58 0.48 -2.68
C LYS A 221 -25.08 1.75 -2.03
N SER A 222 -25.76 2.23 -1.00
CA SER A 222 -25.38 3.48 -0.31
C SER A 222 -23.99 3.39 0.31
N HIS A 223 -23.67 2.25 0.96
CA HIS A 223 -22.35 2.01 1.49
C HIS A 223 -21.28 1.97 0.38
N ALA A 224 -21.53 1.20 -0.68
CA ALA A 224 -20.60 1.10 -1.81
C ALA A 224 -20.38 2.47 -2.48
N ALA A 225 -21.43 3.29 -2.63
CA ALA A 225 -21.35 4.62 -3.20
C ALA A 225 -20.45 5.55 -2.38
N CYS A 226 -20.61 5.57 -1.04
CA CYS A 226 -19.73 6.35 -0.17
C CYS A 226 -18.25 5.94 -0.33
N TYR A 227 -17.97 4.64 -0.40
CA TYR A 227 -16.62 4.12 -0.58
C TYR A 227 -16.07 4.42 -1.98
N ALA A 228 -16.90 4.34 -3.02
CA ALA A 228 -16.51 4.68 -4.38
C ALA A 228 -16.17 6.17 -4.54
N VAL A 229 -16.92 7.05 -3.84
CA VAL A 229 -16.60 8.49 -3.80
C VAL A 229 -15.22 8.71 -3.19
N VAL A 230 -14.92 8.10 -2.04
CA VAL A 230 -13.60 8.22 -1.39
C VAL A 230 -12.51 7.61 -2.28
N ALA A 231 -12.76 6.45 -2.91
CA ALA A 231 -11.84 5.85 -3.88
C ALA A 231 -11.54 6.79 -5.04
N TYR A 232 -12.59 7.39 -5.61
CA TYR A 232 -12.44 8.35 -6.70
C TYR A 232 -11.68 9.62 -6.27
N GLN A 233 -11.99 10.20 -5.10
CA GLN A 233 -11.29 11.35 -4.55
C GLN A 233 -9.80 11.06 -4.36
N THR A 234 -9.45 9.89 -3.82
CA THR A 234 -8.04 9.49 -3.67
C THR A 234 -7.35 9.29 -5.02
N ALA A 235 -8.05 8.74 -6.02
CA ALA A 235 -7.54 8.60 -7.38
C ALA A 235 -7.35 9.96 -8.06
N TYR A 236 -8.32 10.88 -7.91
CA TYR A 236 -8.25 12.23 -8.44
C TYR A 236 -7.04 12.99 -7.89
N LEU A 237 -6.87 13.00 -6.57
CA LEU A 237 -5.72 13.65 -5.93
C LEU A 237 -4.40 13.03 -6.37
N LYS A 238 -4.33 11.72 -6.50
CA LYS A 238 -3.15 11.02 -7.01
C LYS A 238 -2.79 11.41 -8.44
N VAL A 239 -3.78 11.60 -9.32
CA VAL A 239 -3.58 11.92 -10.73
C VAL A 239 -3.19 13.39 -10.92
N HIS A 240 -3.88 14.30 -10.24
CA HIS A 240 -3.72 15.75 -10.44
C HIS A 240 -2.70 16.40 -9.51
N PHE A 241 -2.52 15.86 -8.29
CA PHE A 241 -1.62 16.37 -7.26
C PHE A 241 -0.71 15.25 -6.70
N PRO A 242 0.04 14.55 -7.58
CA PRO A 242 0.72 13.31 -7.21
C PRO A 242 1.74 13.47 -6.08
N VAL A 243 2.49 14.57 -6.06
CA VAL A 243 3.55 14.79 -5.06
C VAL A 243 2.93 15.03 -3.68
N GLN A 244 1.94 15.91 -3.60
CA GLN A 244 1.23 16.25 -2.36
C GLN A 244 0.49 15.03 -1.82
N TYR A 245 -0.24 14.34 -2.69
CA TYR A 245 -0.98 13.15 -2.31
C TYR A 245 -0.06 12.04 -1.78
N MET A 246 1.02 11.73 -2.50
CA MET A 246 1.96 10.68 -2.09
C MET A 246 2.71 11.04 -0.81
N ALA A 247 3.07 12.32 -0.60
CA ALA A 247 3.70 12.75 0.64
C ALA A 247 2.81 12.49 1.86
N TRP A 248 1.53 12.85 1.80
CA TRP A 248 0.59 12.62 2.89
C TRP A 248 0.19 11.15 3.02
N LEU A 249 0.10 10.41 1.92
CA LEU A 249 -0.13 8.98 1.93
C LEU A 249 0.98 8.23 2.67
N ILE A 250 2.25 8.51 2.35
CA ILE A 250 3.40 7.93 3.03
C ILE A 250 3.41 8.34 4.51
N SER A 251 3.15 9.62 4.81
CA SER A 251 3.07 10.14 6.19
C SER A 251 2.02 9.42 7.02
N SER A 252 0.93 9.00 6.40
CA SER A 252 -0.17 8.31 7.10
C SER A 252 0.16 6.90 7.56
N VAL A 253 1.25 6.30 7.07
CA VAL A 253 1.64 4.89 7.32
C VAL A 253 3.04 4.75 7.93
N THR A 254 3.59 5.80 8.54
CA THR A 254 4.95 5.79 9.13
C THR A 254 5.12 4.75 10.22
N ASP A 255 4.03 4.28 10.83
CA ASP A 255 3.99 3.16 11.77
C ASP A 255 4.21 1.78 11.11
N LYS A 256 4.08 1.67 9.76
CA LYS A 256 4.14 0.42 8.99
C LYS A 256 5.24 0.51 7.93
N THR A 257 6.45 0.13 8.27
CA THR A 257 7.64 0.26 7.42
C THR A 257 7.47 -0.36 6.02
N SER A 258 6.81 -1.53 5.93
CA SER A 258 6.54 -2.18 4.63
C SER A 258 5.62 -1.35 3.74
N LYS A 259 4.61 -0.67 4.31
CA LYS A 259 3.73 0.24 3.56
C LYS A 259 4.45 1.51 3.14
N VAL A 260 5.33 2.04 4.00
CA VAL A 260 6.21 3.18 3.63
C VAL A 260 7.05 2.81 2.41
N ALA A 261 7.71 1.63 2.42
CA ALA A 261 8.52 1.17 1.29
C ALA A 261 7.68 0.97 0.03
N GLU A 262 6.48 0.38 0.13
CA GLU A 262 5.55 0.17 -1.00
C GLU A 262 5.15 1.53 -1.65
N TYR A 263 4.80 2.53 -0.84
CA TYR A 263 4.39 3.82 -1.37
C TYR A 263 5.56 4.67 -1.87
N ILE A 264 6.76 4.52 -1.30
CA ILE A 264 8.01 5.11 -1.84
C ILE A 264 8.28 4.52 -3.23
N LEU A 265 8.18 3.21 -3.40
CA LEU A 265 8.34 2.58 -4.71
C LEU A 265 7.30 3.09 -5.70
N ALA A 266 6.02 3.13 -5.31
CA ALA A 266 4.95 3.67 -6.15
C ALA A 266 5.20 5.14 -6.55
N ALA A 267 5.71 5.98 -5.65
CA ALA A 267 6.08 7.36 -5.96
C ALA A 267 7.22 7.42 -6.98
N ARG A 268 8.25 6.58 -6.83
CA ARG A 268 9.36 6.46 -7.79
C ARG A 268 8.89 6.01 -9.18
N GLU A 269 7.98 5.03 -9.25
CA GLU A 269 7.35 4.59 -10.51
C GLU A 269 6.55 5.72 -11.19
N MET A 270 6.08 6.71 -10.43
CA MET A 270 5.43 7.93 -10.95
C MET A 270 6.44 9.03 -11.31
N GLY A 271 7.74 8.79 -11.18
CA GLY A 271 8.81 9.77 -11.45
C GLY A 271 9.03 10.78 -10.32
N ILE A 272 8.51 10.51 -9.12
CA ILE A 272 8.69 11.36 -7.93
C ILE A 272 9.89 10.85 -7.14
N SER A 273 10.92 11.69 -6.99
CA SER A 273 12.09 11.35 -6.19
C SER A 273 11.81 11.56 -4.70
N ILE A 274 12.33 10.64 -3.89
CA ILE A 274 12.32 10.79 -2.43
C ILE A 274 13.68 11.32 -2.01
N LEU A 275 13.68 12.52 -1.48
CA LEU A 275 14.88 13.20 -0.99
C LEU A 275 15.18 12.77 0.45
N PRO A 276 16.45 12.57 0.84
CA PRO A 276 16.83 12.16 2.17
C PRO A 276 16.41 13.19 3.23
N VAL A 277 16.54 12.83 4.51
CA VAL A 277 16.37 13.77 5.61
C VAL A 277 17.36 14.91 5.50
N ASP A 278 16.96 16.12 5.88
CA ASP A 278 17.81 17.30 5.91
C ASP A 278 17.42 18.17 7.12
N VAL A 279 18.38 18.54 7.96
CA VAL A 279 18.09 19.29 9.21
C VAL A 279 17.49 20.68 8.93
N ASN A 280 17.79 21.27 7.76
CA ASN A 280 17.30 22.59 7.38
C ASN A 280 15.98 22.55 6.59
N LYS A 281 15.61 21.39 6.00
CA LYS A 281 14.46 21.30 5.10
C LYS A 281 13.35 20.37 5.59
N SER A 282 13.72 19.25 6.23
CA SER A 282 12.73 18.27 6.68
C SER A 282 11.79 18.86 7.72
N VAL A 283 10.52 18.49 7.60
CA VAL A 283 9.48 18.75 8.62
C VAL A 283 9.14 17.45 9.35
N ALA A 284 8.15 17.48 10.23
CA ALA A 284 7.75 16.28 10.98
C ALA A 284 7.29 15.15 10.05
N GLU A 285 6.37 15.45 9.15
CA GLU A 285 5.83 14.53 8.14
C GLU A 285 6.68 14.56 6.86
N PHE A 286 6.35 13.70 5.89
CA PHE A 286 6.94 13.81 4.55
C PHE A 286 6.50 15.12 3.90
N GLY A 287 7.47 15.92 3.47
CA GLY A 287 7.25 17.27 2.92
C GLY A 287 7.29 17.32 1.41
N VAL A 288 6.61 18.28 0.82
CA VAL A 288 6.69 18.56 -0.61
C VAL A 288 7.84 19.54 -0.87
N GLU A 289 8.77 19.17 -1.75
CA GLU A 289 9.88 20.03 -2.20
C GLU A 289 9.92 20.06 -3.73
N GLY A 290 9.24 21.05 -4.32
CA GLY A 290 9.08 21.15 -5.77
C GLY A 290 8.32 19.96 -6.36
N LYS A 291 8.97 19.15 -7.20
CA LYS A 291 8.41 17.91 -7.78
C LYS A 291 8.81 16.65 -7.02
N ASN A 292 9.42 16.79 -5.85
CA ASN A 292 9.95 15.69 -5.05
C ASN A 292 9.30 15.66 -3.67
N ILE A 293 9.50 14.57 -2.96
CA ILE A 293 9.07 14.37 -1.58
C ILE A 293 10.32 14.35 -0.70
N ARG A 294 10.36 15.20 0.33
CA ARG A 294 11.40 15.19 1.37
C ARG A 294 11.02 14.24 2.49
N PHE A 295 11.93 13.40 2.92
CA PHE A 295 11.74 12.48 4.03
C PHE A 295 11.51 13.24 5.35
N GLY A 296 10.49 12.85 6.11
CA GLY A 296 10.09 13.50 7.36
C GLY A 296 10.82 12.97 8.58
N PHE A 297 11.00 13.82 9.60
CA PHE A 297 11.66 13.42 10.86
C PHE A 297 10.91 12.35 11.64
N ASN A 298 9.58 12.28 11.56
CA ASN A 298 8.78 11.26 12.26
C ASN A 298 9.10 9.83 11.84
N ALA A 299 9.64 9.65 10.64
CA ALA A 299 10.02 8.35 10.13
C ALA A 299 11.48 7.96 10.47
N VAL A 300 12.24 8.84 11.11
CA VAL A 300 13.59 8.54 11.63
C VAL A 300 13.46 7.92 13.01
N LYS A 301 14.07 6.75 13.21
CA LYS A 301 14.08 6.10 14.53
C LYS A 301 14.70 6.98 15.60
N SER A 302 14.19 6.87 16.83
CA SER A 302 14.64 7.65 18.00
C SER A 302 14.40 9.15 17.94
N MET A 303 13.59 9.63 16.98
CA MET A 303 13.15 11.02 16.92
C MET A 303 11.79 11.16 17.60
N GLY A 304 11.78 11.83 18.75
CA GLY A 304 10.53 12.15 19.47
C GLY A 304 9.93 13.48 18.99
N ARG A 305 8.60 13.62 19.08
CA ARG A 305 7.92 14.88 18.72
C ARG A 305 8.54 16.13 19.37
N PRO A 306 8.90 16.14 20.70
CA PRO A 306 9.52 17.32 21.29
C PRO A 306 10.83 17.73 20.63
N THR A 307 11.68 16.74 20.28
CA THR A 307 12.95 17.00 19.59
C THR A 307 12.72 17.54 18.18
N ILE A 308 11.78 16.97 17.44
CA ILE A 308 11.42 17.43 16.08
C ILE A 308 10.91 18.87 16.12
N THR A 309 9.99 19.17 17.05
CA THR A 309 9.46 20.54 17.23
C THR A 309 10.58 21.52 17.56
N ALA A 310 11.47 21.17 18.48
CA ALA A 310 12.59 22.03 18.87
C ALA A 310 13.57 22.30 17.69
N ILE A 311 13.86 21.30 16.85
CA ILE A 311 14.71 21.48 15.64
C ILE A 311 14.06 22.49 14.67
N ILE A 312 12.76 22.31 14.42
CA ILE A 312 12.02 23.18 13.49
C ILE A 312 11.90 24.61 14.04
N GLU A 313 11.57 24.75 15.31
CA GLU A 313 11.49 26.06 15.97
C GLU A 313 12.84 26.78 16.00
N GLU A 314 13.93 26.06 16.34
CA GLU A 314 15.25 26.63 16.41
C GLU A 314 15.70 27.21 15.04
N ARG A 315 15.57 26.43 13.96
CA ARG A 315 15.93 26.94 12.63
C ARG A 315 15.01 28.05 12.12
N THR A 316 13.72 28.03 12.52
CA THR A 316 12.75 29.06 12.13
C THR A 316 13.05 30.39 12.80
N ASN A 317 13.45 30.36 14.07
CA ASN A 317 13.70 31.57 14.86
C ASN A 317 15.11 32.12 14.67
N ASN A 318 16.11 31.24 14.51
CA ASN A 318 17.52 31.60 14.53
C ASN A 318 18.25 31.32 13.20
N GLY A 319 17.51 30.97 12.13
CA GLY A 319 18.06 30.66 10.80
C GLY A 319 18.60 29.23 10.67
N ASP A 320 18.94 28.85 9.44
CA ASP A 320 19.45 27.54 9.10
C ASP A 320 20.71 27.16 9.88
N PHE A 321 20.89 25.87 10.10
CA PHE A 321 22.15 25.33 10.64
C PHE A 321 23.23 25.36 9.55
N HIS A 322 24.45 25.76 9.92
CA HIS A 322 25.55 25.92 8.97
C HIS A 322 26.52 24.73 8.95
N SER A 323 26.54 23.94 10.03
CA SER A 323 27.35 22.73 10.17
C SER A 323 26.75 21.77 11.19
N MET A 324 27.24 20.53 11.22
CA MET A 324 26.86 19.57 12.26
C MET A 324 27.26 20.09 13.66
N GLN A 325 28.40 20.79 13.79
CA GLN A 325 28.84 21.39 15.05
C GLN A 325 27.86 22.49 15.50
N ASP A 326 27.44 23.38 14.59
CA ASP A 326 26.44 24.43 14.86
C ASP A 326 25.11 23.80 15.33
N PHE A 327 24.63 22.77 14.62
CA PHE A 327 23.44 22.02 15.03
C PHE A 327 23.58 21.46 16.46
N ILE A 328 24.67 20.76 16.74
CA ILE A 328 24.90 20.15 18.06
C ILE A 328 24.96 21.21 19.16
N THR A 329 25.60 22.34 18.90
CA THR A 329 25.75 23.43 19.87
C THR A 329 24.40 24.11 20.17
N ARG A 330 23.65 24.46 19.12
CA ARG A 330 22.34 25.12 19.27
C ARG A 330 21.28 24.18 19.86
N MET A 331 21.37 22.89 19.61
CA MET A 331 20.45 21.88 20.12
C MET A 331 20.93 21.20 21.40
N ALA A 332 22.02 21.67 22.00
CA ALA A 332 22.57 21.09 23.23
C ALA A 332 21.53 21.09 24.38
N GLY A 333 21.31 19.93 24.99
CA GLY A 333 20.29 19.73 26.03
C GLY A 333 18.94 19.21 25.53
N VAL A 334 18.66 19.28 24.23
CA VAL A 334 17.46 18.73 23.59
C VAL A 334 17.74 17.40 22.91
N ILE A 335 18.94 17.28 22.30
CA ILE A 335 19.38 16.08 21.58
C ILE A 335 20.29 15.21 22.46
N ASN A 336 20.34 13.92 22.14
CA ASN A 336 21.27 12.96 22.74
C ASN A 336 22.14 12.29 21.65
N LYS A 337 23.15 11.53 22.06
CA LYS A 337 24.08 10.86 21.15
C LYS A 337 23.38 10.00 20.11
N ARG A 338 22.37 9.23 20.53
CA ARG A 338 21.60 8.36 19.63
C ARG A 338 20.79 9.13 18.59
N THR A 339 20.24 10.28 18.96
CA THR A 339 19.52 11.16 18.01
C THR A 339 20.46 11.67 16.92
N VAL A 340 21.65 12.16 17.30
CA VAL A 340 22.63 12.67 16.33
C VAL A 340 23.18 11.56 15.45
N GLU A 341 23.51 10.41 16.03
CA GLU A 341 23.92 9.21 15.30
C GLU A 341 22.89 8.85 14.21
N HIS A 342 21.61 8.75 14.57
CA HIS A 342 20.56 8.41 13.63
C HIS A 342 20.38 9.49 12.55
N LEU A 343 20.53 10.76 12.89
CA LEU A 343 20.48 11.86 11.89
C LEU A 343 21.67 11.79 10.93
N ILE A 344 22.89 11.47 11.41
CA ILE A 344 24.05 11.28 10.54
C ILE A 344 23.79 10.12 9.57
N LEU A 345 23.39 8.96 10.09
CA LEU A 345 23.15 7.76 9.29
C LEU A 345 21.97 7.94 8.30
N ALA A 346 20.98 8.75 8.67
CA ALA A 346 19.88 9.13 7.79
C ALA A 346 20.25 10.14 6.71
N GLY A 347 21.49 10.71 6.75
CA GLY A 347 21.93 11.71 5.78
C GLY A 347 21.51 13.14 6.07
N ALA A 348 21.02 13.44 7.27
CA ALA A 348 20.46 14.74 7.62
C ALA A 348 21.46 15.92 7.52
N PHE A 349 22.75 15.63 7.48
CA PHE A 349 23.85 16.58 7.40
C PHE A 349 24.64 16.52 6.09
N ASP A 350 24.22 15.72 5.12
CA ASP A 350 24.94 15.52 3.85
C ASP A 350 25.15 16.83 3.08
N THR A 351 24.22 17.78 3.22
CA THR A 351 24.29 19.10 2.60
C THR A 351 25.47 19.95 3.08
N PHE A 352 26.09 19.60 4.20
CA PHE A 352 27.30 20.27 4.71
C PHE A 352 28.60 19.79 4.06
N GLY A 353 28.53 18.76 3.20
CA GLY A 353 29.67 18.30 2.40
C GLY A 353 30.67 17.38 3.14
N ASN A 354 30.36 16.97 4.36
CA ASN A 354 31.16 15.99 5.10
C ASN A 354 30.65 14.56 4.85
N THR A 355 31.57 13.58 4.88
CA THR A 355 31.19 12.17 4.82
C THR A 355 30.50 11.73 6.10
N ARG A 356 29.49 10.85 6.01
CA ARG A 356 28.80 10.29 7.18
C ARG A 356 29.79 9.54 8.08
N ARG A 357 30.76 8.82 7.49
CA ARG A 357 31.85 8.16 8.22
C ARG A 357 32.72 9.14 8.99
N GLY A 358 33.05 10.30 8.39
CA GLY A 358 33.80 11.36 9.06
C GLY A 358 33.04 11.93 10.26
N MET A 359 31.76 12.23 10.06
CA MET A 359 30.88 12.73 11.12
C MET A 359 30.73 11.74 12.28
N MET A 360 30.60 10.44 11.98
CA MET A 360 30.51 9.37 12.99
C MET A 360 31.76 9.27 13.87
N ASN A 361 32.93 9.68 13.40
CA ASN A 361 34.15 9.64 14.18
C ASN A 361 34.27 10.74 15.25
N VAL A 362 33.47 11.80 15.14
CA VAL A 362 33.64 12.99 15.98
C VAL A 362 32.41 13.42 16.76
N TYR A 363 31.19 13.01 16.35
CA TYR A 363 29.94 13.51 16.91
C TYR A 363 29.81 13.37 18.42
N GLU A 364 30.26 12.26 19.00
CA GLU A 364 30.20 12.05 20.46
C GLU A 364 30.99 13.09 21.22
N ARG A 365 32.25 13.38 20.76
CA ARG A 365 33.11 14.38 21.37
C ARG A 365 32.53 15.80 21.20
N MET A 366 31.90 16.08 20.06
CA MET A 366 31.20 17.34 19.83
C MET A 366 30.05 17.54 20.82
N ILE A 367 29.24 16.50 21.05
CA ILE A 367 28.12 16.54 22.00
C ILE A 367 28.65 16.72 23.44
N ASP A 368 29.65 15.95 23.85
CA ASP A 368 30.20 16.05 25.19
C ASP A 368 30.80 17.45 25.47
N SER A 369 31.44 18.06 24.45
CA SER A 369 31.92 19.45 24.52
C SER A 369 30.79 20.45 24.65
N ALA A 370 29.75 20.35 23.80
CA ALA A 370 28.60 21.26 23.81
C ALA A 370 27.81 21.20 25.12
N VAL A 371 27.60 19.98 25.66
CA VAL A 371 26.93 19.80 26.95
C VAL A 371 27.75 20.41 28.12
N LYS A 372 29.09 20.27 28.07
CA LYS A 372 29.96 20.89 29.08
C LYS A 372 29.88 22.42 29.01
N GLN A 373 30.00 23.01 27.81
CA GLN A 373 29.88 24.46 27.62
C GLN A 373 28.54 24.99 28.11
N ASN A 374 27.41 24.29 27.82
CA ASN A 374 26.09 24.70 28.27
C ASN A 374 25.94 24.65 29.80
N LYS A 375 26.55 23.66 30.48
CA LYS A 375 26.59 23.58 31.94
C LYS A 375 27.41 24.71 32.56
N ASP A 376 28.56 25.00 31.98
CA ASP A 376 29.47 26.06 32.45
C ASP A 376 28.79 27.44 32.30
N ALA A 377 28.08 27.68 31.19
CA ALA A 377 27.27 28.90 30.96
C ALA A 377 26.12 29.06 31.97
N ILE A 378 25.40 27.98 32.31
CA ILE A 378 24.30 27.99 33.30
C ILE A 378 24.84 28.23 34.71
N SER A 379 26.06 27.73 35.02
CA SER A 379 26.69 27.92 36.34
C SER A 379 27.31 29.32 36.55
N GLY A 380 27.24 30.20 35.54
CA GLY A 380 27.81 31.54 35.57
C GLY A 380 29.35 31.55 35.50
N GLN A 381 29.96 30.43 35.14
CA GLN A 381 31.38 30.31 34.92
C GLN A 381 31.69 30.78 33.50
N MET A 382 32.34 31.97 33.34
CA MET A 382 32.79 32.43 32.05
C MET A 382 33.79 31.47 31.43
N SER A 383 33.48 30.98 30.23
CA SER A 383 34.38 30.17 29.45
C SER A 383 35.47 31.05 28.80
N LEU A 384 36.65 30.48 28.59
CA LEU A 384 37.70 31.15 27.81
C LEU A 384 37.24 31.54 26.42
N PHE A 385 36.20 30.85 25.88
CA PHE A 385 35.56 31.09 24.60
C PHE A 385 34.72 32.39 24.54
N ASP A 386 34.31 32.94 25.68
CA ASP A 386 33.53 34.20 25.70
C ASP A 386 34.40 35.40 25.43
N PHE A 387 35.70 35.23 25.46
CA PHE A 387 36.70 36.29 25.20
C PHE A 387 37.36 36.23 23.81
N VAL A 388 36.96 35.24 23.00
CA VAL A 388 37.54 34.98 21.66
C VAL A 388 36.69 35.62 20.58
N SER A 389 37.32 36.24 19.56
CA SER A 389 36.60 36.82 18.42
C SER A 389 35.82 35.74 17.64
N GLU A 390 34.79 36.13 16.89
CA GLU A 390 34.01 35.19 16.06
C GLU A 390 34.89 34.46 15.03
N GLU A 391 35.94 35.10 14.52
CA GLU A 391 36.92 34.50 13.58
C GLU A 391 37.77 33.42 14.28
N ASP A 392 38.14 33.66 15.53
CA ASP A 392 38.91 32.68 16.31
C ASP A 392 38.01 31.55 16.85
N LYS A 393 36.72 31.77 17.09
CA LYS A 393 35.74 30.70 17.41
C LYS A 393 35.64 29.70 16.27
N GLN A 394 35.61 30.13 15.01
CA GLN A 394 35.62 29.25 13.83
C GLN A 394 36.91 28.41 13.74
N SER A 395 38.05 28.94 14.19
CA SER A 395 39.30 28.18 14.21
C SER A 395 39.36 27.10 15.30
N LEU A 396 38.53 27.22 16.32
CA LEU A 396 38.44 26.29 17.46
C LEU A 396 37.32 25.23 17.27
N GLU A 397 36.56 25.31 16.18
CA GLU A 397 35.58 24.29 15.84
C GLU A 397 36.26 22.94 15.62
N MET A 398 35.62 21.89 16.15
CA MET A 398 36.11 20.52 15.98
C MET A 398 35.82 20.09 14.53
N LYS A 399 36.86 20.07 13.69
CA LYS A 399 36.72 19.70 12.28
C LYS A 399 36.35 18.23 12.12
N VAL A 400 35.38 17.98 11.23
CA VAL A 400 35.09 16.62 10.76
C VAL A 400 36.27 16.14 9.93
N PRO A 401 36.85 14.96 10.20
CA PRO A 401 37.97 14.47 9.41
C PRO A 401 37.54 14.15 7.98
N ASP A 402 38.36 14.55 7.01
CA ASP A 402 38.19 14.20 5.61
C ASP A 402 38.69 12.78 5.37
N ILE A 403 37.75 11.81 5.48
CA ILE A 403 38.02 10.39 5.27
C ILE A 403 37.05 9.84 4.25
N GLN A 404 37.45 8.77 3.59
CA GLN A 404 36.62 8.08 2.61
C GLN A 404 35.29 7.62 3.25
N GLU A 405 34.20 7.81 2.52
CA GLU A 405 32.86 7.40 2.92
C GLU A 405 32.76 5.86 3.09
N PHE A 406 31.73 5.40 3.78
CA PHE A 406 31.36 3.99 3.82
C PHE A 406 31.20 3.45 2.40
N GLU A 407 31.48 2.16 2.22
CA GLU A 407 31.11 1.47 0.98
C GLU A 407 29.60 1.59 0.73
N LYS A 408 29.21 1.68 -0.56
CA LYS A 408 27.79 1.96 -0.93
C LYS A 408 26.80 1.01 -0.27
N GLU A 409 27.10 -0.28 -0.21
CA GLU A 409 26.21 -1.27 0.41
C GLU A 409 26.11 -1.06 1.94
N ASP A 410 27.23 -0.80 2.63
CA ASP A 410 27.26 -0.50 4.08
C ASP A 410 26.50 0.81 4.38
N LEU A 411 26.66 1.84 3.53
CA LEU A 411 25.93 3.10 3.67
C LEU A 411 24.41 2.92 3.57
N LEU A 412 23.94 2.14 2.60
CA LEU A 412 22.53 1.84 2.41
C LEU A 412 21.95 0.98 3.56
N GLU A 413 22.72 0.02 4.07
CA GLU A 413 22.31 -0.82 5.20
C GLU A 413 22.14 0.02 6.46
N ARG A 414 23.09 0.92 6.76
CA ARG A 414 23.03 1.85 7.90
C ARG A 414 21.86 2.82 7.78
N GLU A 415 21.64 3.37 6.58
CA GLU A 415 20.49 4.21 6.31
C GLU A 415 19.18 3.47 6.61
N LYS A 416 19.04 2.25 6.10
CA LYS A 416 17.88 1.40 6.35
C LYS A 416 17.71 1.07 7.83
N GLU A 417 18.79 0.85 8.57
CA GLU A 417 18.72 0.58 10.01
C GLU A 417 17.99 1.69 10.75
N VAL A 418 18.21 2.95 10.40
CA VAL A 418 17.63 4.13 11.07
C VAL A 418 16.33 4.63 10.47
N LEU A 419 16.11 4.44 9.16
CA LEU A 419 14.89 4.87 8.45
C LEU A 419 13.88 3.72 8.27
N GLY A 420 14.32 2.47 8.38
CA GLY A 420 13.52 1.28 8.11
C GLY A 420 13.33 0.99 6.61
N VAL A 421 13.71 1.90 5.73
CA VAL A 421 13.61 1.81 4.27
C VAL A 421 14.88 2.38 3.60
N TYR A 422 15.11 1.99 2.35
CA TYR A 422 16.18 2.56 1.54
C TYR A 422 15.69 3.85 0.86
N VAL A 423 16.41 4.95 1.06
CA VAL A 423 16.05 6.28 0.52
C VAL A 423 16.99 6.71 -0.61
N THR A 424 18.32 6.68 -0.36
CA THR A 424 19.32 7.19 -1.32
C THR A 424 19.63 6.21 -2.45
N GLY A 425 19.18 4.96 -2.35
CA GLY A 425 19.32 3.91 -3.34
C GLY A 425 18.81 2.58 -2.81
N HIS A 426 18.80 1.54 -3.63
CA HIS A 426 18.46 0.18 -3.21
C HIS A 426 19.50 -0.83 -3.73
N PRO A 427 19.89 -1.86 -2.97
CA PRO A 427 20.85 -2.86 -3.44
C PRO A 427 20.41 -3.61 -4.72
N LEU A 428 19.13 -3.57 -5.05
CA LEU A 428 18.54 -4.20 -6.24
C LEU A 428 18.31 -3.24 -7.41
N ASP A 429 18.65 -1.95 -7.32
CA ASP A 429 18.34 -0.93 -8.34
C ASP A 429 18.84 -1.33 -9.75
N GLU A 430 20.04 -1.88 -9.83
CA GLU A 430 20.64 -2.32 -11.10
C GLU A 430 19.92 -3.53 -11.72
N TYR A 431 19.08 -4.20 -10.95
CA TYR A 431 18.38 -5.43 -11.33
C TYR A 431 16.89 -5.24 -11.54
N THR A 432 16.33 -4.03 -11.39
CA THR A 432 14.88 -3.76 -11.40
C THR A 432 14.16 -4.38 -12.59
N GLY A 433 14.64 -4.14 -13.82
CA GLY A 433 13.99 -4.67 -15.03
C GLY A 433 14.05 -6.20 -15.16
N MET A 434 15.09 -6.84 -14.61
CA MET A 434 15.20 -8.29 -14.54
C MET A 434 14.30 -8.84 -13.43
N TRP A 435 14.28 -8.20 -12.29
CA TRP A 435 13.48 -8.58 -11.13
C TRP A 435 11.99 -8.59 -11.47
N GLU A 436 11.46 -7.52 -12.05
CA GLU A 436 10.04 -7.42 -12.45
C GLU A 436 9.61 -8.51 -13.44
N LYS A 437 10.50 -8.94 -14.34
CA LYS A 437 10.19 -9.98 -15.34
C LYS A 437 10.17 -11.40 -14.77
N HIS A 438 10.83 -11.64 -13.64
CA HIS A 438 11.02 -12.99 -13.11
C HIS A 438 10.21 -13.28 -11.86
N ILE A 439 9.70 -12.27 -11.16
CA ILE A 439 8.83 -12.46 -10.01
C ILE A 439 7.38 -12.69 -10.44
N SER A 440 6.64 -13.42 -9.62
CA SER A 440 5.18 -13.55 -9.69
C SER A 440 4.46 -13.01 -8.47
N ALA A 441 5.20 -12.74 -7.37
CA ALA A 441 4.70 -12.14 -6.15
C ALA A 441 5.77 -11.24 -5.51
N ARG A 442 5.35 -10.17 -4.84
CA ARG A 442 6.18 -9.27 -4.03
C ARG A 442 6.05 -9.68 -2.55
N SER A 443 6.97 -9.25 -1.72
CA SER A 443 6.92 -9.51 -0.27
C SER A 443 5.62 -9.04 0.39
N THR A 444 5.05 -7.95 -0.07
CA THR A 444 3.75 -7.42 0.42
C THR A 444 2.56 -8.34 0.15
N ASP A 445 2.67 -9.24 -0.83
CA ASP A 445 1.61 -10.21 -1.13
C ASP A 445 1.57 -11.35 -0.09
N PHE A 446 2.67 -11.55 0.66
CA PHE A 446 2.76 -12.54 1.73
C PHE A 446 2.18 -12.07 3.06
N LEU A 447 1.88 -10.79 3.19
CA LEU A 447 1.24 -10.22 4.38
C LEU A 447 -0.23 -10.59 4.43
N ILE A 448 -0.79 -10.61 5.65
CA ILE A 448 -2.23 -10.75 5.87
C ILE A 448 -2.92 -9.50 5.30
N ASP A 449 -4.04 -9.71 4.66
CA ASP A 449 -4.93 -8.63 4.26
C ASP A 449 -5.60 -8.04 5.52
N GLU A 450 -5.44 -6.76 5.74
CA GLU A 450 -5.90 -6.09 6.98
C GLU A 450 -7.44 -6.01 7.07
N GLU A 451 -8.15 -6.06 5.94
CA GLU A 451 -9.60 -5.96 5.91
C GLU A 451 -10.26 -7.33 6.12
N THR A 452 -9.68 -8.37 5.53
CA THR A 452 -10.25 -9.72 5.58
C THR A 452 -9.65 -10.61 6.67
N GLY A 453 -8.48 -10.26 7.19
CA GLY A 453 -7.71 -11.08 8.12
C GLY A 453 -7.16 -12.37 7.50
N GLN A 454 -7.18 -12.48 6.17
CA GLN A 454 -6.76 -13.69 5.45
C GLN A 454 -5.46 -13.46 4.67
N ALA A 455 -4.77 -14.56 4.35
CA ALA A 455 -3.60 -14.49 3.48
C ALA A 455 -4.01 -14.05 2.06
N LYS A 456 -3.30 -13.08 1.48
CA LYS A 456 -3.53 -12.59 0.12
C LYS A 456 -3.21 -13.64 -0.95
N LEU A 457 -2.27 -14.54 -0.66
CA LEU A 457 -1.85 -15.60 -1.56
C LEU A 457 -2.54 -16.93 -1.21
N MET A 458 -2.96 -17.66 -2.24
CA MET A 458 -3.62 -18.95 -2.12
C MET A 458 -2.64 -20.01 -1.62
N ASN A 459 -3.00 -20.73 -0.54
CA ASN A 459 -2.18 -21.83 -0.01
C ASN A 459 -1.90 -22.90 -1.07
N GLY A 460 -0.66 -23.37 -1.15
CA GLY A 460 -0.20 -24.34 -2.14
C GLY A 460 0.07 -23.77 -3.55
N SER A 461 -0.30 -22.52 -3.85
CA SER A 461 0.03 -21.89 -5.13
C SER A 461 1.53 -21.75 -5.32
N LYS A 462 1.99 -21.85 -6.58
CA LYS A 462 3.41 -21.73 -6.93
C LYS A 462 3.72 -20.26 -7.21
N GLN A 463 4.72 -19.71 -6.50
CA GLN A 463 5.16 -18.33 -6.66
C GLN A 463 6.68 -18.25 -6.80
N THR A 464 7.13 -17.18 -7.44
CA THR A 464 8.54 -16.81 -7.54
C THR A 464 8.74 -15.44 -6.92
N ILE A 465 9.64 -15.34 -5.96
CA ILE A 465 10.10 -14.09 -5.36
C ILE A 465 11.55 -13.85 -5.74
N GLY A 466 11.99 -12.60 -5.73
CA GLY A 466 13.38 -12.25 -6.00
C GLY A 466 13.85 -11.20 -5.00
N GLY A 467 15.09 -11.34 -4.52
CA GLY A 467 15.62 -10.38 -3.55
C GLY A 467 17.01 -10.72 -3.02
N LEU A 468 17.43 -9.90 -2.08
CA LEU A 468 18.65 -10.09 -1.30
C LEU A 468 18.38 -11.08 -0.16
N ILE A 469 19.32 -12.00 0.10
CA ILE A 469 19.29 -12.83 1.31
C ILE A 469 19.73 -11.96 2.49
N SER A 470 18.79 -11.53 3.33
CA SER A 470 19.08 -10.66 4.48
C SER A 470 19.36 -11.43 5.77
N ASN A 471 18.88 -12.67 5.88
CA ASN A 471 19.13 -13.52 7.04
C ASN A 471 19.12 -15.01 6.66
N ILE A 472 19.94 -15.80 7.37
CA ILE A 472 20.05 -17.25 7.21
C ILE A 472 20.06 -17.92 8.57
N LYS A 473 19.03 -18.72 8.85
CA LYS A 473 18.95 -19.51 10.07
C LYS A 473 18.96 -21.00 9.73
N VAL A 474 20.10 -21.67 9.97
CA VAL A 474 20.23 -23.12 9.78
C VAL A 474 19.80 -23.84 11.05
N ILE A 475 18.99 -24.87 10.90
CA ILE A 475 18.57 -25.75 11.99
C ILE A 475 18.81 -27.22 11.64
N THR A 476 19.06 -28.02 12.66
CA THR A 476 19.16 -29.48 12.51
C THR A 476 17.83 -30.12 12.91
N THR A 477 17.24 -30.88 12.02
CA THR A 477 15.99 -31.61 12.26
C THR A 477 16.20 -32.78 13.21
N GLY A 478 15.14 -33.32 13.81
CA GLY A 478 15.21 -34.50 14.66
C GLY A 478 15.80 -35.75 13.98
N SER A 479 15.84 -35.79 12.64
CA SER A 479 16.52 -36.84 11.84
C SER A 479 18.01 -36.53 11.58
N GLY A 480 18.57 -35.48 12.18
CA GLY A 480 19.97 -35.10 12.00
C GLY A 480 20.28 -34.38 10.67
N GLN A 481 19.29 -34.07 9.87
CA GLN A 481 19.46 -33.34 8.60
C GLN A 481 19.42 -31.83 8.82
N GLN A 482 20.21 -31.08 8.09
CA GLN A 482 20.18 -29.62 8.12
C GLN A 482 19.14 -29.06 7.16
N MET A 483 18.34 -28.13 7.62
CA MET A 483 17.45 -27.27 6.83
C MET A 483 17.68 -25.80 7.17
N ALA A 484 17.18 -24.87 6.37
CA ALA A 484 17.35 -23.44 6.63
C ALA A 484 16.03 -22.68 6.48
N TYR A 485 15.94 -21.61 7.26
CA TYR A 485 15.04 -20.49 7.04
C TYR A 485 15.84 -19.34 6.46
N LEU A 486 15.44 -18.84 5.31
CA LEU A 486 16.03 -17.68 4.67
C LEU A 486 15.07 -16.53 4.76
N THR A 487 15.56 -15.33 5.01
CA THR A 487 14.78 -14.10 4.81
C THR A 487 15.23 -13.50 3.49
N ILE A 488 14.31 -13.43 2.52
CA ILE A 488 14.54 -12.80 1.22
C ILE A 488 13.89 -11.42 1.25
N GLU A 489 14.67 -10.41 0.98
CA GLU A 489 14.26 -9.01 0.98
C GLU A 489 14.20 -8.48 -0.45
N ASP A 490 13.06 -7.92 -0.82
CA ASP A 490 12.83 -7.22 -2.07
C ASP A 490 12.76 -5.68 -1.87
N PHE A 491 12.27 -4.94 -2.86
CA PHE A 491 12.17 -3.48 -2.79
C PHE A 491 11.22 -2.94 -1.72
N VAL A 492 10.29 -3.76 -1.21
CA VAL A 492 9.18 -3.31 -0.36
C VAL A 492 9.08 -4.02 0.98
N GLY A 493 9.79 -5.14 1.16
CA GLY A 493 9.76 -5.87 2.41
C GLY A 493 10.53 -7.18 2.35
N SER A 494 10.17 -8.12 3.22
CA SER A 494 10.86 -9.41 3.32
C SER A 494 9.88 -10.58 3.43
N VAL A 495 10.32 -11.74 2.97
CA VAL A 495 9.59 -13.01 3.02
C VAL A 495 10.44 -14.07 3.68
N GLU A 496 9.83 -14.85 4.58
CA GLU A 496 10.46 -16.04 5.13
C GLU A 496 10.32 -17.21 4.16
N VAL A 497 11.45 -17.80 3.78
CA VAL A 497 11.55 -18.95 2.89
C VAL A 497 12.02 -20.17 3.65
N ILE A 498 11.27 -21.26 3.55
CA ILE A 498 11.61 -22.55 4.16
C ILE A 498 12.38 -23.40 3.15
N MET A 499 13.62 -23.76 3.49
CA MET A 499 14.47 -24.64 2.71
C MET A 499 14.60 -25.98 3.39
N PHE A 500 13.80 -26.95 2.98
CA PHE A 500 13.93 -28.32 3.50
C PHE A 500 15.29 -28.96 3.12
N ALA A 501 15.70 -29.95 3.89
CA ALA A 501 17.04 -30.54 3.88
C ALA A 501 17.56 -30.89 2.47
N ARG A 502 16.72 -31.48 1.61
CA ARG A 502 17.10 -31.84 0.22
C ARG A 502 17.49 -30.58 -0.59
N ASN A 503 16.68 -29.54 -0.52
CA ASN A 503 16.92 -28.31 -1.29
C ASN A 503 18.02 -27.48 -0.64
N TYR A 504 18.11 -27.47 0.69
CA TYR A 504 19.22 -26.82 1.41
C TYR A 504 20.58 -27.37 0.94
N GLN A 505 20.78 -28.70 0.94
CA GLN A 505 22.02 -29.32 0.51
C GLN A 505 22.38 -28.98 -0.96
N LYS A 506 21.36 -28.87 -1.82
CA LYS A 506 21.55 -28.56 -3.25
C LYS A 506 22.00 -27.12 -3.47
N TYR A 507 21.43 -26.17 -2.73
CA TYR A 507 21.59 -24.73 -2.98
C TYR A 507 22.45 -23.99 -1.94
N LYS A 508 22.93 -24.66 -0.89
CA LYS A 508 23.66 -24.02 0.22
C LYS A 508 24.85 -23.14 -0.19
N ARG A 509 25.44 -23.39 -1.37
CA ARG A 509 26.54 -22.56 -1.91
C ARG A 509 26.10 -21.18 -2.35
N LEU A 510 24.80 -20.97 -2.55
CA LEU A 510 24.21 -19.68 -2.91
C LEU A 510 23.79 -18.86 -1.67
N PHE A 511 23.90 -19.45 -0.48
CA PHE A 511 23.41 -18.81 0.74
C PHE A 511 24.51 -18.01 1.42
N ASP A 512 24.62 -16.76 1.01
CA ASP A 512 25.38 -15.69 1.64
C ASP A 512 24.44 -14.49 1.79
N THR A 513 24.58 -13.72 2.84
CA THR A 513 23.74 -12.55 3.14
C THR A 513 23.87 -11.40 2.13
N THR A 514 24.85 -11.47 1.23
CA THR A 514 25.02 -10.49 0.15
C THR A 514 24.45 -10.98 -1.19
N ASN A 515 24.05 -12.25 -1.28
CA ASN A 515 23.60 -12.83 -2.55
C ASN A 515 22.17 -12.43 -2.93
N LYS A 516 22.00 -12.13 -4.20
CA LYS A 516 20.71 -11.78 -4.81
C LYS A 516 20.19 -13.02 -5.55
N VAL A 517 18.98 -13.49 -5.19
CA VAL A 517 18.43 -14.75 -5.68
C VAL A 517 16.95 -14.65 -6.05
N PHE A 518 16.56 -15.45 -7.05
CA PHE A 518 15.15 -15.81 -7.28
C PHE A 518 14.88 -17.14 -6.60
N VAL A 519 13.79 -17.19 -5.83
CA VAL A 519 13.31 -18.39 -5.17
C VAL A 519 11.92 -18.72 -5.68
N THR A 520 11.78 -19.89 -6.30
CA THR A 520 10.48 -20.41 -6.72
C THR A 520 10.06 -21.51 -5.77
N GLY A 521 8.81 -21.47 -5.34
CA GLY A 521 8.29 -22.43 -4.37
C GLY A 521 6.78 -22.40 -4.24
N ARG A 522 6.28 -23.07 -3.21
CA ARG A 522 4.85 -23.16 -2.88
C ARG A 522 4.54 -22.33 -1.65
N ILE A 523 3.41 -21.63 -1.71
CA ILE A 523 2.91 -20.84 -0.59
C ILE A 523 2.45 -21.75 0.54
N GLN A 524 2.89 -21.46 1.75
CA GLN A 524 2.34 -21.97 2.99
C GLN A 524 1.64 -20.83 3.70
N ALA A 525 0.31 -20.82 3.64
CA ALA A 525 -0.53 -19.84 4.29
C ALA A 525 -1.27 -20.49 5.45
N ASP A 526 -1.04 -19.99 6.65
CA ASP A 526 -1.76 -20.35 7.87
C ASP A 526 -2.76 -19.23 8.20
N ALA A 527 -3.83 -19.53 8.89
CA ALA A 527 -4.73 -18.51 9.42
C ALA A 527 -3.96 -17.61 10.40
N ASP A 528 -4.21 -16.32 10.35
CA ASP A 528 -3.66 -15.29 11.26
C ASP A 528 -2.12 -15.09 11.23
N LYS A 529 -1.43 -15.61 10.20
CA LYS A 529 0.03 -15.42 10.06
C LYS A 529 0.40 -15.03 8.63
N PRO A 530 1.46 -14.19 8.46
CA PRO A 530 2.04 -13.96 7.14
C PRO A 530 2.36 -15.27 6.44
N ALA A 531 2.09 -15.34 5.14
CA ALA A 531 2.42 -16.51 4.35
C ALA A 531 3.93 -16.70 4.23
N ARG A 532 4.36 -17.94 4.05
CA ARG A 532 5.76 -18.32 3.83
C ARG A 532 5.91 -19.01 2.48
N LEU A 533 7.13 -19.04 1.95
CA LEU A 533 7.44 -19.76 0.74
C LEU A 533 8.23 -21.04 1.06
N THR A 534 7.71 -22.19 0.72
CA THR A 534 8.49 -23.45 0.73
C THR A 534 9.23 -23.56 -0.59
N ALA A 535 10.55 -23.42 -0.56
CA ALA A 535 11.36 -23.35 -1.76
C ALA A 535 11.48 -24.69 -2.51
N ASP A 536 11.22 -24.67 -3.81
CA ASP A 536 11.48 -25.76 -4.76
C ASP A 536 12.82 -25.57 -5.47
N SER A 537 13.15 -24.33 -5.87
CA SER A 537 14.39 -23.99 -6.58
C SER A 537 14.89 -22.59 -6.25
N VAL A 538 16.21 -22.40 -6.37
CA VAL A 538 16.90 -21.12 -6.18
C VAL A 538 17.82 -20.87 -7.37
N VAL A 539 17.81 -19.65 -7.89
CA VAL A 539 18.66 -19.20 -9.01
C VAL A 539 19.29 -17.87 -8.61
N SER A 540 20.63 -17.74 -8.69
CA SER A 540 21.29 -16.45 -8.51
C SER A 540 20.90 -15.47 -9.62
N PHE A 541 20.80 -14.19 -9.33
CA PHE A 541 20.58 -13.14 -10.32
C PHE A 541 21.65 -13.18 -11.43
N ASP A 542 22.90 -13.48 -11.08
CA ASP A 542 24.01 -13.59 -12.03
C ASP A 542 23.89 -14.78 -12.98
N SER A 543 23.12 -15.80 -12.58
CA SER A 543 22.91 -17.02 -13.39
C SER A 543 21.70 -16.92 -14.31
N VAL A 544 20.94 -15.83 -14.27
CA VAL A 544 19.80 -15.61 -15.15
C VAL A 544 20.31 -15.28 -16.55
N PRO A 545 19.92 -16.05 -17.59
CA PRO A 545 20.38 -15.79 -18.95
C PRO A 545 19.98 -14.40 -19.43
N ARG A 546 20.94 -13.55 -19.71
CA ARG A 546 20.69 -12.26 -20.36
C ARG A 546 20.33 -12.52 -21.81
N ARG A 547 19.09 -12.23 -22.22
CA ARG A 547 18.66 -12.28 -23.61
C ARG A 547 18.73 -10.88 -24.18
N LEU A 548 19.58 -10.70 -25.20
CA LEU A 548 19.60 -9.47 -25.99
C LEU A 548 18.58 -9.64 -27.13
N TRP A 549 17.60 -8.77 -27.17
CA TRP A 549 16.66 -8.66 -28.29
C TRP A 549 17.13 -7.53 -29.18
N LEU A 550 17.53 -7.87 -30.39
CA LEU A 550 17.87 -6.89 -31.42
C LEU A 550 16.67 -6.76 -32.37
N ARG A 551 16.23 -5.53 -32.57
CA ARG A 551 15.21 -5.20 -33.56
C ARG A 551 15.96 -4.63 -34.78
N PHE A 552 15.69 -5.20 -35.94
CA PHE A 552 16.21 -4.73 -37.21
C PHE A 552 15.05 -4.15 -38.03
N ASP A 553 15.29 -3.04 -38.71
CA ASP A 553 14.29 -2.40 -39.55
C ASP A 553 14.21 -3.06 -40.95
N SER A 554 15.20 -3.89 -41.30
CA SER A 554 15.21 -4.64 -42.56
C SER A 554 15.90 -6.00 -42.43
N LEU A 555 15.56 -6.92 -43.33
CA LEU A 555 16.21 -8.23 -43.42
C LEU A 555 17.70 -8.11 -43.76
N ALA A 556 18.09 -7.11 -44.56
CA ALA A 556 19.48 -6.85 -44.94
C ALA A 556 20.35 -6.46 -43.75
N GLU A 557 19.82 -5.66 -42.81
CA GLU A 557 20.51 -5.32 -41.56
C GLU A 557 20.69 -6.54 -40.65
N TYR A 558 19.67 -7.39 -40.57
CA TYR A 558 19.74 -8.64 -39.82
C TYR A 558 20.82 -9.57 -40.38
N GLU A 559 20.86 -9.77 -41.72
CA GLU A 559 21.87 -10.60 -42.40
C GLU A 559 23.28 -10.02 -42.22
N THR A 560 23.43 -8.71 -42.27
CA THR A 560 24.72 -8.04 -42.02
C THR A 560 25.19 -8.28 -40.59
N CYS A 561 24.28 -8.18 -39.61
CA CYS A 561 24.60 -8.43 -38.22
C CYS A 561 25.02 -9.89 -37.97
N LEU A 562 24.36 -10.86 -38.62
CA LEU A 562 24.72 -12.27 -38.54
C LEU A 562 26.13 -12.57 -39.08
N LEU A 563 26.56 -11.89 -40.14
CA LEU A 563 27.91 -12.04 -40.69
C LEU A 563 28.99 -11.60 -39.69
N TYR A 564 28.71 -10.57 -38.86
CA TYR A 564 29.65 -10.10 -37.84
C TYR A 564 29.59 -10.90 -36.52
N THR A 565 28.50 -11.62 -36.27
CA THR A 565 28.28 -12.39 -35.01
C THR A 565 28.53 -13.90 -35.19
N SER A 566 28.74 -14.38 -36.40
CA SER A 566 29.13 -15.77 -36.62
C SER A 566 30.51 -16.02 -36.03
N PRO A 567 30.70 -17.09 -35.23
CA PRO A 567 32.02 -17.40 -34.68
C PRO A 567 33.00 -17.64 -35.83
N SER A 568 34.15 -16.98 -35.74
CA SER A 568 35.25 -17.21 -36.70
C SER A 568 35.63 -18.70 -36.68
N PRO A 569 35.97 -19.31 -37.83
CA PRO A 569 36.48 -20.70 -37.86
C PRO A 569 37.72 -20.93 -36.98
N ARG A 570 38.28 -19.88 -36.41
CA ARG A 570 39.45 -19.92 -35.51
C ARG A 570 39.10 -19.86 -34.02
N ASP A 571 37.84 -19.65 -33.67
CA ASP A 571 37.44 -19.66 -32.24
C ASP A 571 37.27 -21.11 -31.79
N PRO A 572 38.01 -21.57 -30.77
CA PRO A 572 37.82 -22.92 -30.24
C PRO A 572 36.42 -23.04 -29.63
N LYS A 573 35.77 -24.18 -29.90
CA LYS A 573 34.47 -24.54 -29.39
C LYS A 573 34.43 -24.57 -27.85
#